data_51a7b4a2bf7de1e4031a778e2b29cb4d
#
_entry.id   51a7b4a2bf7de1e4031a778e2b29cb4d
#
_cell.length_a   1.000
_cell.length_b   1.000
_cell.length_c   1.000
_cell.angle_alpha   90.00
_cell.angle_beta   90.00
_cell.angle_gamma   90.00
#
_symmetry.space_group_name_H-M   'P 1'
#
loop_
_entity.id
_entity.type
_entity.pdbx_description
1 polymer ?
#
loop_
_entity_poly.entity_id
_entity_poly.type
_entity_poly.pdbx_seq_one_letter_code
_entity_poly.pdbx_strand_id
1 'polypeptide(L)'
;MTKQKILVIGTGGTIGAKAGSTITADAPLKILNLYTPPAGVDLIGQAAFDRFSEHADLAYLEQLCTYMQGIDYSAYRGVVLLHGSDTLTYTAALLAHLLPDKPLVLVAAGTPPEAPGSNALSNLDLAVQYLLSGAKDGVQIAYDGLHPAWATTEADCNDRFHHASVPFVPVQPRRSTGAAFCKSRPTRA
;
A
#
# COMPACT_ATOMS: atom_id res chain seq x y z
N MET A 1 27.36 10.52 -4.21
CA MET A 1 26.27 9.91 -4.98
C MET A 1 24.95 10.32 -4.36
N THR A 2 23.99 10.78 -5.14
CA THR A 2 22.67 11.17 -4.64
C THR A 2 21.92 9.90 -4.21
N LYS A 3 21.41 9.87 -2.97
CA LYS A 3 20.64 8.73 -2.48
C LYS A 3 19.30 8.60 -3.23
N GLN A 4 18.87 7.38 -3.48
CA GLN A 4 17.55 7.09 -4.04
C GLN A 4 16.51 7.21 -2.92
N LYS A 5 15.52 8.05 -3.11
CA LYS A 5 14.45 8.28 -2.13
C LYS A 5 13.26 7.40 -2.43
N ILE A 6 12.76 6.71 -1.42
CA ILE A 6 11.49 5.98 -1.45
C ILE A 6 10.59 6.61 -0.39
N LEU A 7 9.38 7.02 -0.79
CA LEU A 7 8.37 7.52 0.13
C LEU A 7 7.65 6.33 0.78
N VAL A 8 7.57 6.32 2.10
CA VAL A 8 6.84 5.31 2.87
C VAL A 8 5.68 5.99 3.58
N ILE A 9 4.47 5.62 3.19
CA ILE A 9 3.22 6.18 3.72
C ILE A 9 2.62 5.20 4.70
N GLY A 10 2.40 5.61 5.94
CA GLY A 10 1.74 4.82 6.96
C GLY A 10 0.25 5.12 7.02
N THR A 11 -0.58 4.08 6.98
CA THR A 11 -2.04 4.18 7.15
C THR A 11 -2.58 3.45 8.37
N GLY A 12 -1.71 2.81 9.16
CA GLY A 12 -2.08 1.96 10.30
C GLY A 12 -2.11 0.47 9.92
N GLY A 13 -3.07 -0.27 10.46
CA GLY A 13 -3.17 -1.72 10.31
C GLY A 13 -2.17 -2.49 11.17
N THR A 14 -2.12 -3.83 11.03
CA THR A 14 -1.26 -4.73 11.82
C THR A 14 0.22 -4.38 11.69
N ILE A 15 0.66 -3.93 10.52
CA ILE A 15 2.06 -3.54 10.27
C ILE A 15 2.49 -2.29 11.08
N GLY A 16 1.53 -1.44 11.48
CA GLY A 16 1.73 -0.30 12.36
C GLY A 16 1.30 -0.57 13.81
N ALA A 17 0.83 -1.77 14.13
CA ALA A 17 0.31 -2.12 15.45
C ALA A 17 1.39 -2.60 16.40
N LYS A 18 1.10 -2.64 17.71
CA LYS A 18 1.97 -3.17 18.75
C LYS A 18 1.52 -4.56 19.18
N ALA A 19 2.49 -5.47 19.31
CA ALA A 19 2.26 -6.80 19.87
C ALA A 19 2.01 -6.70 21.40
N GLY A 20 0.97 -7.39 21.88
CA GLY A 20 0.59 -7.47 23.30
C GLY A 20 -0.45 -8.55 23.50
N SER A 21 -1.16 -8.55 24.64
CA SER A 21 -2.31 -9.43 24.86
C SER A 21 -3.47 -9.14 23.88
N THR A 22 -3.50 -7.92 23.34
CA THR A 22 -4.39 -7.47 22.26
C THR A 22 -3.56 -6.66 21.28
N ILE A 23 -3.86 -6.76 19.99
CA ILE A 23 -3.23 -5.90 18.96
C ILE A 23 -3.84 -4.52 19.10
N THR A 24 -3.01 -3.51 19.33
CA THR A 24 -3.44 -2.10 19.46
C THR A 24 -2.74 -1.24 18.41
N ALA A 25 -3.41 -0.20 17.94
CA ALA A 25 -2.76 0.81 17.10
C ALA A 25 -1.56 1.42 17.84
N ASP A 26 -0.49 1.65 17.10
CA ASP A 26 0.74 2.30 17.59
C ASP A 26 1.13 3.38 16.56
N ALA A 27 2.40 3.49 16.20
CA ALA A 27 2.84 4.44 15.19
C ALA A 27 2.81 3.81 13.79
N PRO A 28 2.07 4.37 12.82
CA PRO A 28 1.94 3.80 11.46
C PRO A 28 3.27 3.56 10.73
N LEU A 29 4.35 4.20 11.19
CA LEU A 29 5.68 4.15 10.59
C LEU A 29 6.73 3.46 11.48
N LYS A 30 6.35 2.83 12.59
CA LYS A 30 7.33 2.26 13.52
C LYS A 30 8.23 1.19 12.90
N ILE A 31 7.76 0.50 11.86
CA ILE A 31 8.54 -0.50 11.13
C ILE A 31 9.85 0.09 10.58
N LEU A 32 9.87 1.40 10.25
CA LEU A 32 11.06 2.07 9.74
C LEU A 32 12.19 2.14 10.78
N ASN A 33 11.89 2.07 12.08
CA ASN A 33 12.88 2.01 13.15
C ASN A 33 13.54 0.62 13.26
N LEU A 34 12.89 -0.39 12.69
CA LEU A 34 13.34 -1.79 12.72
C LEU A 34 13.99 -2.22 11.41
N TYR A 35 13.81 -1.45 10.34
CA TYR A 35 14.31 -1.77 9.01
C TYR A 35 15.57 -0.98 8.67
N THR A 36 16.59 -1.67 8.17
CA THR A 36 17.81 -1.05 7.66
C THR A 36 17.78 -1.04 6.13
N PRO A 37 17.62 0.13 5.49
CA PRO A 37 17.56 0.21 4.05
C PRO A 37 18.92 -0.12 3.41
N PRO A 38 18.93 -0.60 2.15
CA PRO A 38 20.15 -0.80 1.39
C PRO A 38 21.01 0.45 1.27
N ALA A 39 22.32 0.27 1.09
CA ALA A 39 23.24 1.40 0.91
C ALA A 39 22.81 2.29 -0.27
N GLY A 40 22.79 3.60 -0.04
CA GLY A 40 22.38 4.58 -1.06
C GLY A 40 20.87 4.78 -1.18
N VAL A 41 20.07 4.23 -0.27
CA VAL A 41 18.62 4.42 -0.20
C VAL A 41 18.24 5.22 1.03
N ASP A 42 17.33 6.17 0.86
CA ASP A 42 16.65 6.92 1.93
C ASP A 42 15.17 6.59 1.94
N LEU A 43 14.64 6.13 3.08
CA LEU A 43 13.21 5.97 3.29
C LEU A 43 12.64 7.23 3.95
N ILE A 44 11.73 7.89 3.27
CA ILE A 44 11.07 9.10 3.75
C ILE A 44 9.69 8.71 4.29
N GLY A 45 9.54 8.69 5.60
CA GLY A 45 8.29 8.30 6.25
C GLY A 45 7.28 9.45 6.29
N GLN A 46 6.02 9.17 5.98
CA GLN A 46 4.89 10.07 6.12
C GLN A 46 3.68 9.33 6.69
N ALA A 47 3.29 9.66 7.93
CA ALA A 47 2.05 9.15 8.51
C ALA A 47 0.87 9.93 7.92
N ALA A 48 0.03 9.26 7.13
CA ALA A 48 -1.12 9.87 6.49
C ALA A 48 -2.42 9.57 7.26
N PHE A 49 -2.53 8.34 7.75
CA PHE A 49 -3.68 7.86 8.49
C PHE A 49 -3.21 6.94 9.62
N ASP A 50 -4.09 6.68 10.58
CA ASP A 50 -3.90 5.69 11.65
C ASP A 50 -5.21 4.96 11.87
N ARG A 51 -5.46 3.95 11.04
CA ARG A 51 -6.71 3.19 11.05
C ARG A 51 -6.44 1.71 10.83
N PHE A 52 -7.17 0.86 11.54
CA PHE A 52 -7.23 -0.55 11.20
C PHE A 52 -8.04 -0.75 9.91
N SER A 53 -7.59 -1.70 9.07
CA SER A 53 -8.15 -1.90 7.74
C SER A 53 -9.59 -2.43 7.75
N GLU A 54 -9.98 -3.18 8.78
CA GLU A 54 -11.35 -3.63 9.01
C GLU A 54 -12.35 -2.48 9.25
N HIS A 55 -11.85 -1.29 9.59
CA HIS A 55 -12.66 -0.09 9.74
C HIS A 55 -12.65 0.81 8.50
N ALA A 56 -12.12 0.31 7.38
CA ALA A 56 -12.10 1.06 6.13
C ALA A 56 -13.52 1.18 5.54
N ASP A 57 -14.03 2.40 5.49
CA ASP A 57 -15.29 2.77 4.86
C ASP A 57 -15.06 3.52 3.54
N LEU A 58 -16.11 3.79 2.80
CA LEU A 58 -16.03 4.51 1.54
C LEU A 58 -15.42 5.91 1.69
N ALA A 59 -15.72 6.62 2.77
CA ALA A 59 -15.19 7.95 3.03
C ALA A 59 -13.67 7.91 3.25
N TYR A 60 -13.18 6.90 3.96
CA TYR A 60 -11.75 6.66 4.11
C TYR A 60 -11.08 6.34 2.77
N LEU A 61 -11.68 5.47 1.96
CA LEU A 61 -11.13 5.12 0.65
C LEU A 61 -11.06 6.34 -0.29
N GLU A 62 -12.08 7.21 -0.27
CA GLU A 62 -12.08 8.47 -1.02
C GLU A 62 -10.94 9.40 -0.57
N GLN A 63 -10.74 9.54 0.74
CA GLN A 63 -9.64 10.34 1.30
C GLN A 63 -8.28 9.76 0.92
N LEU A 64 -8.11 8.44 1.03
CA LEU A 64 -6.88 7.76 0.66
C LEU A 64 -6.57 7.92 -0.84
N CYS A 65 -7.57 7.72 -1.70
CA CYS A 65 -7.42 7.92 -3.14
C CYS A 65 -7.00 9.36 -3.48
N THR A 66 -7.67 10.35 -2.87
CA THR A 66 -7.36 11.76 -3.05
C THR A 66 -5.92 12.07 -2.61
N TYR A 67 -5.52 11.55 -1.45
CA TYR A 67 -4.18 11.71 -0.92
C TYR A 67 -3.13 11.09 -1.85
N MET A 68 -3.34 9.86 -2.31
CA MET A 68 -2.41 9.15 -3.20
C MET A 68 -2.31 9.80 -4.57
N GLN A 69 -3.38 10.37 -5.12
CA GLN A 69 -3.35 11.14 -6.36
C GLN A 69 -2.59 12.47 -6.23
N GLY A 70 -2.55 13.05 -5.04
CA GLY A 70 -1.84 14.30 -4.75
C GLY A 70 -0.32 14.16 -4.59
N ILE A 71 0.22 12.94 -4.58
CA ILE A 71 1.65 12.70 -4.40
C ILE A 71 2.43 13.06 -5.67
N ASP A 72 3.53 13.79 -5.50
CA ASP A 72 4.52 13.96 -6.56
C ASP A 72 5.43 12.72 -6.66
N TYR A 73 5.00 11.74 -7.44
CA TYR A 73 5.76 10.51 -7.66
C TYR A 73 7.11 10.75 -8.35
N SER A 74 7.30 11.87 -9.02
CA SER A 74 8.57 12.17 -9.70
C SER A 74 9.72 12.49 -8.74
N ALA A 75 9.40 12.87 -7.51
CA ALA A 75 10.37 13.16 -6.45
C ALA A 75 10.99 11.90 -5.82
N TYR A 76 10.43 10.73 -6.11
CA TYR A 76 10.80 9.46 -5.48
C TYR A 76 11.08 8.36 -6.51
N ARG A 77 11.92 7.40 -6.11
CA ARG A 77 12.13 6.16 -6.86
C ARG A 77 10.84 5.33 -6.94
N GLY A 78 10.02 5.43 -5.90
CA GLY A 78 8.72 4.82 -5.78
C GLY A 78 8.10 5.10 -4.42
N VAL A 79 6.91 4.58 -4.22
CA VAL A 79 6.10 4.77 -3.02
C VAL A 79 5.75 3.41 -2.42
N VAL A 80 5.93 3.27 -1.12
CA VAL A 80 5.44 2.16 -0.31
C VAL A 80 4.23 2.67 0.49
N LEU A 81 3.12 1.94 0.43
CA LEU A 81 1.94 2.19 1.25
C LEU A 81 1.81 1.07 2.28
N LEU A 82 2.10 1.36 3.56
CA LEU A 82 1.88 0.44 4.66
C LEU A 82 0.39 0.37 4.97
N HIS A 83 -0.19 -0.82 4.88
CA HIS A 83 -1.64 -1.05 4.96
C HIS A 83 -1.96 -2.24 5.87
N GLY A 84 -3.19 -2.35 6.33
CA GLY A 84 -3.68 -3.55 7.01
C GLY A 84 -4.04 -4.66 6.03
N SER A 85 -3.98 -5.91 6.47
CA SER A 85 -4.19 -7.09 5.61
C SER A 85 -5.63 -7.26 5.13
N ASP A 86 -6.63 -6.93 5.98
CA ASP A 86 -8.04 -7.31 5.74
C ASP A 86 -8.65 -6.68 4.49
N THR A 87 -8.30 -5.44 4.18
CA THR A 87 -8.81 -4.75 2.98
C THR A 87 -7.71 -4.41 1.97
N LEU A 88 -6.53 -5.05 2.11
CA LEU A 88 -5.35 -4.80 1.28
C LEU A 88 -5.65 -4.94 -0.21
N THR A 89 -6.26 -6.04 -0.62
CA THR A 89 -6.53 -6.33 -2.04
C THR A 89 -7.55 -5.38 -2.65
N TYR A 90 -8.57 -4.98 -1.89
CA TYR A 90 -9.57 -4.00 -2.32
C TYR A 90 -8.94 -2.62 -2.57
N THR A 91 -8.14 -2.15 -1.61
CA THR A 91 -7.42 -0.88 -1.73
C THR A 91 -6.41 -0.94 -2.87
N ALA A 92 -5.67 -2.04 -3.00
CA ALA A 92 -4.67 -2.22 -4.03
C ALA A 92 -5.28 -2.25 -5.44
N ALA A 93 -6.39 -2.98 -5.64
CA ALA A 93 -7.11 -3.01 -6.90
C ALA A 93 -7.64 -1.62 -7.29
N LEU A 94 -8.20 -0.88 -6.32
CA LEU A 94 -8.68 0.49 -6.56
C LEU A 94 -7.53 1.42 -6.98
N LEU A 95 -6.40 1.38 -6.27
CA LEU A 95 -5.23 2.19 -6.60
C LEU A 95 -4.59 1.78 -7.93
N ALA A 96 -4.61 0.49 -8.29
CA ALA A 96 -4.14 0.02 -9.58
C ALA A 96 -4.95 0.61 -10.76
N HIS A 97 -6.25 0.82 -10.56
CA HIS A 97 -7.09 1.50 -11.56
C HIS A 97 -6.87 3.02 -11.61
N LEU A 98 -6.64 3.64 -10.46
CA LEU A 98 -6.47 5.10 -10.37
C LEU A 98 -5.05 5.56 -10.74
N LEU A 99 -4.06 4.72 -10.52
CA LEU A 99 -2.62 5.04 -10.61
C LEU A 99 -1.85 3.95 -11.39
N PRO A 100 -2.32 3.55 -12.59
CA PRO A 100 -1.82 2.34 -13.29
C PRO A 100 -0.32 2.39 -13.59
N ASP A 101 0.24 3.59 -13.80
CA ASP A 101 1.64 3.77 -14.22
C ASP A 101 2.54 4.24 -13.06
N LYS A 102 2.05 4.21 -11.81
CA LYS A 102 2.83 4.70 -10.68
C LYS A 102 3.62 3.58 -10.00
N PRO A 103 4.89 3.81 -9.66
CA PRO A 103 5.71 2.86 -8.92
C PRO A 103 5.24 2.81 -7.45
N LEU A 104 4.20 2.06 -7.20
CA LEU A 104 3.52 1.94 -5.90
C LEU A 104 3.46 0.49 -5.47
N VAL A 105 3.88 0.21 -4.23
CA VAL A 105 3.76 -1.11 -3.62
C VAL A 105 3.01 -0.99 -2.29
N LEU A 106 1.93 -1.73 -2.14
CA LEU A 106 1.23 -1.88 -0.87
C LEU A 106 1.92 -2.98 -0.06
N VAL A 107 2.14 -2.73 1.22
CA VAL A 107 2.79 -3.68 2.14
C VAL A 107 1.90 -3.87 3.35
N ALA A 108 1.65 -5.13 3.70
CA ALA A 108 0.96 -5.50 4.93
C ALA A 108 1.71 -6.63 5.64
N ALA A 109 1.25 -6.99 6.82
CA ALA A 109 1.81 -8.09 7.60
C ALA A 109 0.70 -8.82 8.39
N GLY A 110 0.86 -10.12 8.56
CA GLY A 110 -0.06 -10.95 9.35
C GLY A 110 0.05 -10.71 10.86
N THR A 111 1.23 -10.25 11.31
CA THR A 111 1.50 -9.95 12.74
C THR A 111 2.33 -8.66 12.85
N PRO A 112 2.27 -7.98 14.02
CA PRO A 112 3.08 -6.78 14.28
C PRO A 112 4.58 -7.01 14.03
N PRO A 113 5.34 -5.99 13.59
CA PRO A 113 6.73 -6.15 13.17
C PRO A 113 7.66 -6.74 14.23
N GLU A 114 7.38 -6.53 15.52
CA GLU A 114 8.18 -7.06 16.64
C GLU A 114 7.78 -8.47 17.05
N ALA A 115 6.70 -9.02 16.52
CA ALA A 115 6.25 -10.35 16.87
C ALA A 115 7.20 -11.42 16.29
N PRO A 116 7.48 -12.51 17.04
CA PRO A 116 8.27 -13.61 16.52
C PRO A 116 7.65 -14.19 15.25
N GLY A 117 8.46 -14.32 14.20
CA GLY A 117 7.99 -14.89 12.92
C GLY A 117 7.17 -13.89 12.06
N SER A 118 7.14 -12.60 12.42
CA SER A 118 6.49 -11.59 11.59
C SER A 118 7.10 -11.49 10.20
N ASN A 119 6.25 -11.42 9.17
CA ASN A 119 6.65 -11.19 7.79
C ASN A 119 6.76 -9.69 7.42
N ALA A 120 6.58 -8.78 8.39
CA ALA A 120 6.53 -7.34 8.12
C ALA A 120 7.81 -6.81 7.48
N LEU A 121 8.98 -7.14 8.06
CA LEU A 121 10.28 -6.65 7.55
C LEU A 121 10.64 -7.27 6.21
N SER A 122 10.37 -8.57 6.00
CA SER A 122 10.60 -9.22 4.71
C SER A 122 9.70 -8.66 3.61
N ASN A 123 8.45 -8.36 3.92
CA ASN A 123 7.53 -7.75 2.96
C ASN A 123 7.94 -6.31 2.62
N LEU A 124 8.42 -5.53 3.61
CA LEU A 124 8.96 -4.19 3.35
C LEU A 124 10.22 -4.26 2.49
N ASP A 125 11.15 -5.18 2.79
CA ASP A 125 12.36 -5.37 1.99
C ASP A 125 12.03 -5.74 0.55
N LEU A 126 11.10 -6.67 0.35
CA LEU A 126 10.63 -7.07 -0.97
C LEU A 126 10.09 -5.88 -1.78
N ALA A 127 9.30 -5.01 -1.16
CA ALA A 127 8.79 -3.78 -1.78
C ALA A 127 9.92 -2.82 -2.16
N VAL A 128 10.90 -2.62 -1.26
CA VAL A 128 12.06 -1.75 -1.51
C VAL A 128 12.90 -2.30 -2.67
N GLN A 129 13.22 -3.60 -2.69
CA GLN A 129 13.99 -4.23 -3.75
C GLN A 129 13.27 -4.13 -5.11
N TYR A 130 11.95 -4.36 -5.13
CA TYR A 130 11.15 -4.19 -6.34
C TYR A 130 11.24 -2.76 -6.89
N LEU A 131 11.05 -1.75 -6.06
CA LEU A 131 11.13 -0.34 -6.47
C LEU A 131 12.54 0.03 -6.97
N LEU A 132 13.59 -0.52 -6.35
CA LEU A 132 14.97 -0.29 -6.76
C LEU A 132 15.29 -0.96 -8.11
N SER A 133 14.70 -2.10 -8.43
CA SER A 133 14.88 -2.76 -9.72
C SER A 133 14.45 -1.90 -10.92
N GLY A 134 13.54 -0.95 -10.69
CA GLY A 134 12.99 -0.09 -11.73
C GLY A 134 11.92 -0.76 -12.57
N ALA A 135 11.38 -1.87 -12.11
CA ALA A 135 10.22 -2.49 -12.72
C ALA A 135 9.03 -1.50 -12.79
N LYS A 136 8.25 -1.61 -13.87
CA LYS A 136 7.13 -0.70 -14.17
C LYS A 136 5.84 -1.49 -14.39
N ASP A 137 5.64 -2.51 -13.58
CA ASP A 137 4.49 -3.41 -13.73
C ASP A 137 3.22 -2.87 -13.04
N GLY A 138 3.20 -1.55 -12.77
CA GLY A 138 2.11 -0.88 -12.09
C GLY A 138 2.12 -1.10 -10.58
N VAL A 139 0.94 -0.99 -9.97
CA VAL A 139 0.78 -1.18 -8.52
C VAL A 139 0.92 -2.65 -8.15
N GLN A 140 1.71 -2.92 -7.12
CA GLN A 140 1.98 -4.25 -6.60
C GLN A 140 1.56 -4.37 -5.13
N ILE A 141 1.39 -5.59 -4.66
CA ILE A 141 1.29 -5.95 -3.26
C ILE A 141 2.54 -6.75 -2.89
N ALA A 142 3.18 -6.42 -1.78
CA ALA A 142 4.24 -7.21 -1.17
C ALA A 142 3.70 -7.87 0.11
N TYR A 143 3.42 -9.17 0.03
CA TYR A 143 2.98 -10.04 1.14
C TYR A 143 3.41 -11.47 0.85
N ASP A 144 4.46 -11.93 1.52
CA ASP A 144 5.12 -13.24 1.30
C ASP A 144 5.51 -13.51 -0.18
N GLY A 145 5.48 -12.47 -1.00
CA GLY A 145 5.73 -12.45 -2.42
C GLY A 145 5.27 -11.14 -3.04
N LEU A 146 5.56 -10.95 -4.32
CA LEU A 146 5.03 -9.83 -5.10
C LEU A 146 3.82 -10.29 -5.90
N HIS A 147 2.74 -9.52 -5.79
CA HIS A 147 1.47 -9.83 -6.44
C HIS A 147 0.97 -8.60 -7.20
N PRO A 148 0.52 -8.76 -8.45
CA PRO A 148 -0.08 -7.65 -9.20
C PRO A 148 -1.40 -7.23 -8.55
N ALA A 149 -1.50 -5.98 -8.15
CA ALA A 149 -2.63 -5.46 -7.36
C ALA A 149 -4.00 -5.64 -8.06
N TRP A 150 -4.04 -5.55 -9.38
CA TRP A 150 -5.25 -5.70 -10.18
C TRP A 150 -5.77 -7.14 -10.27
N ALA A 151 -4.92 -8.14 -10.01
CA ALA A 151 -5.24 -9.56 -10.20
C ALA A 151 -5.18 -10.37 -8.91
N THR A 152 -4.97 -9.72 -7.76
CA THR A 152 -4.82 -10.39 -6.48
C THR A 152 -6.16 -10.39 -5.74
N THR A 153 -6.59 -11.57 -5.29
CA THR A 153 -7.78 -11.76 -4.47
C THR A 153 -7.41 -11.75 -3.00
N GLU A 154 -8.41 -11.68 -2.15
CA GLU A 154 -8.26 -11.79 -0.71
C GLU A 154 -7.51 -13.08 -0.32
N ALA A 155 -6.76 -13.03 0.77
CA ALA A 155 -6.04 -14.18 1.29
C ALA A 155 -7.00 -15.30 1.74
N ASP A 156 -6.59 -16.53 1.52
CA ASP A 156 -7.29 -17.71 2.05
C ASP A 156 -7.03 -17.88 3.57
N CYS A 157 -7.62 -18.93 4.14
CA CYS A 157 -7.46 -19.28 5.58
C CYS A 157 -6.01 -19.64 5.99
N ASN A 158 -5.06 -19.69 5.04
CA ASN A 158 -3.63 -19.87 5.28
C ASN A 158 -2.82 -18.61 5.00
N ASP A 159 -3.45 -17.44 4.97
CA ASP A 159 -2.86 -16.14 4.63
C ASP A 159 -2.17 -16.09 3.24
N ARG A 160 -2.65 -16.90 2.29
CA ARG A 160 -2.12 -16.92 0.93
C ARG A 160 -2.99 -16.11 -0.01
N PHE A 161 -2.37 -15.14 -0.65
CA PHE A 161 -3.02 -14.40 -1.73
C PHE A 161 -3.06 -15.22 -3.02
N HIS A 162 -4.17 -15.16 -3.71
CA HIS A 162 -4.40 -15.84 -4.98
C HIS A 162 -4.48 -14.85 -6.13
N HIS A 163 -3.99 -15.26 -7.28
CA HIS A 163 -4.12 -14.49 -8.51
C HIS A 163 -5.41 -14.88 -9.22
N ALA A 164 -6.18 -13.90 -9.66
CA ALA A 164 -7.30 -14.15 -10.53
C ALA A 164 -6.78 -14.69 -11.87
N SER A 165 -7.33 -15.81 -12.32
CA SER A 165 -6.98 -16.44 -13.60
C SER A 165 -7.52 -15.70 -14.84
N VAL A 166 -8.04 -14.49 -14.66
CA VAL A 166 -8.62 -13.70 -15.74
C VAL A 166 -7.52 -12.88 -16.40
N PRO A 167 -7.34 -12.98 -17.73
CA PRO A 167 -6.39 -12.11 -18.41
C PRO A 167 -6.80 -10.64 -18.21
N PHE A 168 -5.86 -9.83 -17.78
CA PHE A 168 -6.06 -8.39 -17.68
C PHE A 168 -6.34 -7.83 -19.06
N VAL A 169 -7.56 -7.37 -19.27
CA VAL A 169 -7.89 -6.50 -20.39
C VAL A 169 -7.79 -5.07 -19.86
N PRO A 170 -6.73 -4.31 -20.22
CA PRO A 170 -6.65 -2.93 -19.78
C PRO A 170 -7.85 -2.18 -20.35
N VAL A 171 -8.78 -1.81 -19.46
CA VAL A 171 -9.79 -0.84 -19.79
C VAL A 171 -9.03 0.46 -20.02
N GLN A 172 -8.87 0.85 -21.29
CA GLN A 172 -8.31 2.17 -21.58
C GLN A 172 -9.13 3.18 -20.79
N PRO A 173 -8.53 3.95 -19.87
CA PRO A 173 -9.27 4.97 -19.17
C PRO A 173 -9.84 5.87 -20.26
N ARG A 174 -11.19 5.93 -20.36
CA ARG A 174 -11.80 7.03 -21.09
C ARG A 174 -11.17 8.26 -20.52
N ARG A 175 -10.48 9.06 -21.33
CA ARG A 175 -9.97 10.35 -20.91
C ARG A 175 -11.15 11.09 -20.31
N SER A 176 -11.33 10.96 -19.01
CA SER A 176 -12.27 11.76 -18.26
C SER A 176 -11.67 13.15 -18.28
N THR A 177 -12.24 14.00 -19.10
CA THR A 177 -12.11 15.43 -18.91
C THR A 177 -12.47 15.71 -17.46
N GLY A 178 -11.49 15.95 -16.65
CA GLY A 178 -11.46 16.40 -15.29
C GLY A 178 -12.63 16.05 -14.36
N ALA A 179 -12.31 15.44 -13.24
CA ALA A 179 -13.06 15.54 -11.97
C ALA A 179 -14.54 15.20 -11.98
N ALA A 180 -14.89 13.94 -12.15
CA ALA A 180 -16.28 13.53 -12.00
C ALA A 180 -16.52 12.37 -11.02
N PHE A 181 -15.50 11.87 -10.30
CA PHE A 181 -15.70 10.76 -9.37
C PHE A 181 -15.83 11.18 -7.89
N CYS A 182 -15.53 12.43 -7.57
CA CYS A 182 -15.64 12.99 -6.21
C CYS A 182 -16.48 14.28 -6.20
N LYS A 183 -17.68 14.26 -6.76
CA LYS A 183 -18.68 15.30 -6.45
C LYS A 183 -19.69 14.75 -5.46
N SER A 184 -19.61 15.28 -4.23
CA SER A 184 -20.61 15.12 -3.17
C SER A 184 -22.02 15.12 -3.72
N ARG A 185 -22.81 14.09 -3.34
CA ARG A 185 -24.27 14.12 -3.53
C ARG A 185 -24.83 15.34 -2.79
N PRO A 186 -25.70 16.13 -3.43
CA PRO A 186 -26.43 17.16 -2.70
C PRO A 186 -27.31 16.49 -1.65
N THR A 187 -27.18 16.91 -0.41
CA THR A 187 -28.15 16.62 0.65
C THR A 187 -29.53 17.05 0.19
N ARG A 188 -30.44 16.11 0.05
CA ARG A 188 -31.86 16.42 -0.11
C ARG A 188 -32.38 17.01 1.20
N ALA A 189 -32.94 18.20 1.10
CA ALA A 189 -33.76 18.82 2.14
C ALA A 189 -35.05 18.00 2.38
#